data_ae448f5ae635f30e35edf7444cb4121f
#
_entry.id   ae448f5ae635f30e35edf7444cb4121f
#
_cell.length_a   1.000
_cell.length_b   1.000
_cell.length_c   1.000
_cell.angle_alpha   90.00
_cell.angle_beta   90.00
_cell.angle_gamma   90.00
#
_symmetry.space_group_name_H-M   'P 1'
#
loop_
_entity.id
_entity.type
_entity.pdbx_description
1 polymer ?
#
loop_
_entity_poly.entity_id
_entity_poly.type
_entity_poly.pdbx_seq_one_letter_code
_entity_poly.pdbx_strand_id
1 'polypeptide(L)'
;MKLSEINIEPYDTLLLDRDGTINVHLIGDYVKQWSEFEFIPGVLDAMPRLAKHFKHIFIVTNQRGIGKGIYTEDDLADIHQHMVEEIEKAGGRIDGIYYCTALSDYDTRRKPGCGMFDEIVQDYPDVAIERTLMVGDGNVDEQFARNCMIDFCRVDSLKKENGVYNWIKA
;
A
#
# COMPACT_ATOMS: atom_id res chain seq x y z
N MET A 1 -7.27 6.20 13.30
CA MET A 1 -6.36 7.24 12.73
C MET A 1 -6.47 7.21 11.22
N LYS A 2 -6.68 8.34 10.60
CA LYS A 2 -6.73 8.47 9.15
C LYS A 2 -5.34 8.74 8.58
N LEU A 3 -5.16 8.48 7.28
CA LEU A 3 -3.89 8.74 6.60
C LEU A 3 -3.45 10.22 6.70
N SER A 4 -4.40 11.15 6.75
CA SER A 4 -4.13 12.58 6.94
C SER A 4 -3.62 12.96 8.34
N GLU A 5 -3.74 12.06 9.31
CA GLU A 5 -3.45 12.33 10.72
C GLU A 5 -2.11 11.74 11.19
N ILE A 6 -1.43 10.95 10.35
CA ILE A 6 -0.18 10.28 10.74
C ILE A 6 0.94 11.28 10.99
N ASN A 7 1.80 10.97 11.97
CA ASN A 7 3.02 11.74 12.18
C ASN A 7 4.05 11.37 11.12
N ILE A 8 4.44 12.34 10.29
CA ILE A 8 5.37 12.14 9.18
C ILE A 8 6.74 12.78 9.43
N GLU A 9 6.85 13.65 10.42
CA GLU A 9 8.03 14.49 10.63
C GLU A 9 9.38 13.75 10.73
N PRO A 10 9.47 12.58 11.40
CA PRO A 10 10.76 11.87 11.50
C PRO A 10 11.21 11.17 10.21
N TYR A 11 10.35 11.08 9.19
CA TYR A 11 10.56 10.21 8.04
C TYR A 11 10.72 10.97 6.73
N ASP A 12 11.44 10.39 5.79
CA ASP A 12 11.58 10.90 4.41
C ASP A 12 11.18 9.85 3.35
N THR A 13 10.96 8.61 3.76
CA THR A 13 10.47 7.53 2.90
C THR A 13 9.18 6.92 3.47
N LEU A 14 8.18 6.83 2.63
CA LEU A 14 6.87 6.26 2.97
C LEU A 14 6.59 5.01 2.15
N LEU A 15 6.23 3.93 2.83
CA LEU A 15 5.68 2.72 2.24
C LEU A 15 4.20 2.63 2.59
N LEU A 16 3.36 2.43 1.58
CA LEU A 16 1.91 2.29 1.75
C LEU A 16 1.46 0.89 1.32
N ASP A 17 0.71 0.22 2.16
CA ASP A 17 -0.13 -0.88 1.69
C ASP A 17 -1.24 -0.34 0.79
N ARG A 18 -1.81 -1.18 -0.09
CA ARG A 18 -2.85 -0.77 -1.01
C ARG A 18 -4.26 -1.09 -0.50
N ASP A 19 -4.61 -2.39 -0.48
CA ASP A 19 -5.95 -2.84 -0.14
C ASP A 19 -6.24 -2.69 1.35
N GLY A 20 -7.19 -1.86 1.69
CA GLY A 20 -7.52 -1.50 3.08
C GLY A 20 -6.83 -0.24 3.59
N THR A 21 -5.87 0.30 2.86
CA THR A 21 -5.12 1.52 3.21
C THR A 21 -5.38 2.64 2.20
N ILE A 22 -5.18 2.39 0.92
CA ILE A 22 -5.47 3.34 -0.17
C ILE A 22 -6.88 3.14 -0.70
N ASN A 23 -7.24 1.90 -1.00
CA ASN A 23 -8.54 1.52 -1.53
C ASN A 23 -9.30 0.59 -0.59
N VAL A 24 -10.61 0.57 -0.76
CA VAL A 24 -11.51 -0.33 -0.03
C VAL A 24 -11.07 -1.77 -0.25
N HIS A 25 -10.92 -2.50 0.85
CA HIS A 25 -10.56 -3.92 0.82
C HIS A 25 -11.83 -4.77 0.60
N LEU A 26 -11.85 -5.54 -0.48
CA LEU A 26 -12.92 -6.49 -0.79
C LEU A 26 -12.66 -7.81 -0.05
N ILE A 27 -13.42 -8.07 1.02
CA ILE A 27 -13.24 -9.27 1.83
C ILE A 27 -13.70 -10.51 1.05
N GLY A 28 -12.83 -11.52 0.99
CA GLY A 28 -13.11 -12.76 0.26
C GLY A 28 -13.02 -12.62 -1.26
N ASP A 29 -12.58 -11.47 -1.76
CA ASP A 29 -12.45 -11.17 -3.17
C ASP A 29 -11.19 -10.31 -3.42
N TYR A 30 -10.99 -9.91 -4.67
CA TYR A 30 -9.89 -9.07 -5.13
C TYR A 30 -10.42 -7.93 -5.98
N VAL A 31 -9.73 -6.80 -5.98
CA VAL A 31 -9.91 -5.77 -7.01
C VAL A 31 -9.25 -6.29 -8.29
N LYS A 32 -10.07 -6.66 -9.27
CA LYS A 32 -9.64 -7.32 -10.52
C LYS A 32 -9.61 -6.37 -11.71
N GLN A 33 -10.31 -5.24 -11.60
CA GLN A 33 -10.41 -4.22 -12.65
C GLN A 33 -10.66 -2.85 -12.02
N TRP A 34 -10.39 -1.78 -12.77
CA TRP A 34 -10.51 -0.42 -12.27
C TRP A 34 -11.91 -0.09 -11.74
N SER A 35 -12.97 -0.60 -12.37
CA SER A 35 -14.35 -0.38 -11.92
C SER A 35 -14.66 -0.90 -10.52
N GLU A 36 -13.83 -1.80 -10.00
CA GLU A 36 -13.96 -2.35 -8.65
C GLU A 36 -13.09 -1.61 -7.61
N PHE A 37 -12.24 -0.69 -8.08
CA PHE A 37 -11.34 0.08 -7.21
C PHE A 37 -12.08 1.30 -6.65
N GLU A 38 -12.10 1.43 -5.34
CA GLU A 38 -12.66 2.58 -4.65
C GLU A 38 -11.61 3.15 -3.69
N PHE A 39 -11.28 4.44 -3.83
CA PHE A 39 -10.43 5.08 -2.82
C PHE A 39 -11.15 5.14 -1.47
N ILE A 40 -10.42 4.86 -0.39
CA ILE A 40 -10.93 5.11 0.95
C ILE A 40 -11.11 6.62 1.12
N PRO A 41 -12.26 7.09 1.67
CA PRO A 41 -12.51 8.51 1.88
C PRO A 41 -11.38 9.19 2.66
N GLY A 42 -10.89 10.31 2.14
CA GLY A 42 -9.82 11.11 2.74
C GLY A 42 -8.42 10.75 2.27
N VAL A 43 -8.23 9.63 1.54
CA VAL A 43 -6.90 9.25 1.02
C VAL A 43 -6.40 10.26 0.01
N LEU A 44 -7.20 10.60 -1.00
CA LEU A 44 -6.80 11.59 -2.01
C LEU A 44 -6.52 12.96 -1.39
N ASP A 45 -7.28 13.37 -0.38
CA ASP A 45 -7.07 14.63 0.33
C ASP A 45 -5.75 14.67 1.12
N ALA A 46 -5.26 13.51 1.56
CA ALA A 46 -3.98 13.40 2.26
C ALA A 46 -2.77 13.49 1.32
N MET A 47 -2.92 13.14 0.04
CA MET A 47 -1.81 12.99 -0.89
C MET A 47 -0.96 14.25 -1.10
N PRO A 48 -1.51 15.47 -1.21
CA PRO A 48 -0.66 16.66 -1.36
C PRO A 48 0.31 16.88 -0.21
N ARG A 49 -0.14 16.64 1.03
CA ARG A 49 0.71 16.74 2.22
C ARG A 49 1.82 15.71 2.21
N LEU A 50 1.51 14.47 1.84
CA LEU A 50 2.47 13.39 1.76
C LEU A 50 3.50 13.66 0.65
N ALA A 51 3.04 14.05 -0.54
CA ALA A 51 3.92 14.35 -1.67
C ALA A 51 4.88 15.52 -1.38
N LYS A 52 4.42 16.52 -0.63
CA LYS A 52 5.25 17.67 -0.24
C LYS A 52 6.34 17.28 0.76
N HIS A 53 6.04 16.36 1.67
CA HIS A 53 6.95 16.02 2.77
C HIS A 53 7.94 14.91 2.40
N PHE A 54 7.44 13.81 1.82
CA PHE A 54 8.27 12.64 1.58
C PHE A 54 9.11 12.77 0.32
N LYS A 55 10.37 12.39 0.42
CA LYS A 55 11.28 12.26 -0.71
C LYS A 55 10.87 11.09 -1.62
N HIS A 56 10.47 9.98 -1.01
CA HIS A 56 10.02 8.78 -1.70
C HIS A 56 8.69 8.28 -1.14
N ILE A 57 7.78 7.93 -2.03
CA ILE A 57 6.49 7.30 -1.69
C ILE A 57 6.33 6.04 -2.54
N PHE A 58 6.29 4.89 -1.89
CA PHE A 58 6.15 3.59 -2.54
C PHE A 58 4.89 2.87 -2.07
N ILE A 59 4.32 2.05 -2.96
CA ILE A 59 3.29 1.09 -2.61
C ILE A 59 3.95 -0.29 -2.53
N VAL A 60 3.63 -1.05 -1.47
CA VAL A 60 4.05 -2.43 -1.25
C VAL A 60 2.82 -3.28 -0.97
N THR A 61 2.45 -4.14 -1.91
CA THR A 61 1.17 -4.83 -1.87
C THR A 61 1.27 -6.31 -2.26
N ASN A 62 0.62 -7.17 -1.47
CA ASN A 62 0.42 -8.57 -1.83
C ASN A 62 -0.78 -8.67 -2.79
N GLN A 63 -0.59 -9.35 -3.93
CA GLN A 63 -1.59 -9.56 -4.98
C GLN A 63 -1.67 -11.04 -5.36
N ARG A 64 -1.99 -11.89 -4.38
CA ARG A 64 -2.06 -13.36 -4.54
C ARG A 64 -3.07 -13.80 -5.60
N GLY A 65 -4.11 -13.01 -5.85
CA GLY A 65 -5.12 -13.33 -6.85
C GLY A 65 -4.56 -13.54 -8.24
N ILE A 66 -3.46 -12.87 -8.59
CA ILE A 66 -2.74 -13.10 -9.86
C ILE A 66 -2.13 -14.50 -9.86
N GLY A 67 -1.45 -14.90 -8.79
CA GLY A 67 -0.90 -16.25 -8.64
C GLY A 67 -1.97 -17.35 -8.69
N LYS A 68 -3.19 -17.04 -8.25
CA LYS A 68 -4.37 -17.92 -8.35
C LYS A 68 -5.01 -17.93 -9.74
N GLY A 69 -4.56 -17.09 -10.68
CA GLY A 69 -5.15 -16.96 -12.01
C GLY A 69 -6.50 -16.24 -12.06
N ILE A 70 -6.86 -15.47 -11.01
CA ILE A 70 -8.16 -14.77 -10.92
C ILE A 70 -8.14 -13.49 -11.76
N TYR A 71 -7.01 -12.81 -11.81
CA TYR A 71 -6.75 -11.66 -12.68
C TYR A 71 -5.27 -11.67 -13.08
N THR A 72 -4.90 -10.84 -14.05
CA THR A 72 -3.56 -10.87 -14.67
C THR A 72 -2.69 -9.70 -14.21
N GLU A 73 -1.39 -9.76 -14.51
CA GLU A 73 -0.49 -8.64 -14.31
C GLU A 73 -0.87 -7.43 -15.18
N ASP A 74 -1.42 -7.66 -16.37
CA ASP A 74 -1.94 -6.59 -17.23
C ASP A 74 -3.14 -5.90 -16.59
N ASP A 75 -4.05 -6.67 -15.98
CA ASP A 75 -5.17 -6.12 -15.21
C ASP A 75 -4.66 -5.25 -14.05
N LEU A 76 -3.65 -5.72 -13.33
CA LEU A 76 -3.05 -4.97 -12.22
C LEU A 76 -2.38 -3.69 -12.71
N ALA A 77 -1.66 -3.75 -13.83
CA ALA A 77 -1.01 -2.59 -14.42
C ALA A 77 -2.04 -1.51 -14.79
N ASP A 78 -3.18 -1.91 -15.36
CA ASP A 78 -4.28 -0.99 -15.67
C ASP A 78 -4.88 -0.34 -14.42
N ILE A 79 -5.14 -1.12 -13.38
CA ILE A 79 -5.61 -0.62 -12.09
C ILE A 79 -4.62 0.41 -11.52
N HIS A 80 -3.35 0.07 -11.49
CA HIS A 80 -2.30 0.93 -10.93
C HIS A 80 -2.09 2.20 -11.74
N GLN A 81 -2.19 2.14 -13.07
CA GLN A 81 -2.11 3.32 -13.91
C GLN A 81 -3.23 4.31 -13.58
N HIS A 82 -4.47 3.86 -13.53
CA HIS A 82 -5.61 4.71 -13.16
C HIS A 82 -5.50 5.25 -11.74
N MET A 83 -5.06 4.42 -10.80
CA MET A 83 -4.84 4.85 -9.41
C MET A 83 -3.81 5.98 -9.32
N VAL A 84 -2.67 5.83 -9.99
CA VAL A 84 -1.62 6.86 -10.01
C VAL A 84 -2.12 8.14 -10.67
N GLU A 85 -2.85 8.04 -11.78
CA GLU A 85 -3.45 9.21 -12.44
C GLU A 85 -4.36 10.00 -11.50
N GLU A 86 -5.23 9.32 -10.75
CA GLU A 86 -6.13 9.97 -9.78
C GLU A 86 -5.36 10.58 -8.60
N ILE A 87 -4.33 9.91 -8.11
CA ILE A 87 -3.45 10.44 -7.06
C ILE A 87 -2.74 11.71 -7.54
N GLU A 88 -2.21 11.70 -8.77
CA GLU A 88 -1.53 12.86 -9.36
C GLU A 88 -2.49 14.04 -9.57
N LYS A 89 -3.71 13.78 -10.06
CA LYS A 89 -4.76 14.81 -10.17
C LYS A 89 -5.09 15.45 -8.83
N ALA A 90 -4.99 14.68 -7.74
CA ALA A 90 -5.21 15.19 -6.38
C ALA A 90 -4.01 15.93 -5.79
N GLY A 91 -2.89 16.04 -6.53
CA GLY A 91 -1.66 16.69 -6.08
C GLY A 91 -0.68 15.77 -5.36
N GLY A 92 -0.87 14.46 -5.48
CA GLY A 92 0.00 13.44 -4.91
C GLY A 92 1.03 12.90 -5.91
N ARG A 93 1.77 11.89 -5.45
CA ARG A 93 2.80 11.21 -6.23
C ARG A 93 3.03 9.82 -5.70
N ILE A 94 3.28 8.87 -6.58
CA ILE A 94 3.80 7.53 -6.26
C ILE A 94 5.08 7.32 -7.06
N ASP A 95 6.17 7.06 -6.37
CA ASP A 95 7.50 6.91 -6.99
C ASP A 95 7.80 5.50 -7.47
N GLY A 96 7.10 4.50 -6.91
CA GLY A 96 7.21 3.11 -7.35
C GLY A 96 6.15 2.23 -6.70
N ILE A 97 5.82 1.13 -7.38
CA ILE A 97 4.86 0.14 -6.91
C ILE A 97 5.54 -1.22 -6.93
N TYR A 98 5.58 -1.88 -5.77
CA TYR A 98 6.15 -3.21 -5.59
C TYR A 98 5.02 -4.15 -5.19
N TYR A 99 4.86 -5.24 -5.93
CA TYR A 99 3.80 -6.21 -5.67
C TYR A 99 4.35 -7.64 -5.72
N CYS A 100 3.65 -8.53 -5.03
CA CYS A 100 3.99 -9.95 -4.99
C CYS A 100 2.78 -10.79 -5.37
N THR A 101 2.95 -11.70 -6.33
CA THR A 101 1.91 -12.59 -6.81
C THR A 101 1.99 -14.00 -6.22
N ALA A 102 2.97 -14.25 -5.36
CA ALA A 102 3.28 -15.57 -4.82
C ALA A 102 2.10 -16.19 -4.08
N LEU A 103 1.91 -17.49 -4.28
CA LEU A 103 0.91 -18.30 -3.56
C LEU A 103 1.41 -18.71 -2.18
N SER A 104 2.71 -18.96 -2.04
CA SER A 104 3.33 -19.41 -0.80
C SER A 104 3.49 -18.28 0.20
N ASP A 105 3.07 -18.52 1.45
CA ASP A 105 3.33 -17.62 2.56
C ASP A 105 4.82 -17.55 2.93
N TYR A 106 5.64 -18.47 2.43
CA TYR A 106 7.10 -18.52 2.65
C TYR A 106 7.90 -17.77 1.58
N ASP A 107 7.25 -17.23 0.55
CA ASP A 107 7.94 -16.42 -0.45
C ASP A 107 8.47 -15.14 0.21
N THR A 108 9.76 -14.85 0.01
CA THR A 108 10.42 -13.72 0.66
C THR A 108 9.90 -12.36 0.21
N ARG A 109 9.35 -12.27 -1.00
CA ARG A 109 8.75 -11.03 -1.51
C ARG A 109 7.32 -10.81 -1.01
N ARG A 110 6.65 -11.88 -0.55
CA ARG A 110 5.33 -11.75 0.05
C ARG A 110 5.45 -11.19 1.46
N LYS A 111 4.77 -10.05 1.74
CA LYS A 111 4.64 -9.55 3.11
C LYS A 111 4.04 -10.66 4.01
N PRO A 112 4.59 -10.93 5.19
CA PRO A 112 5.53 -10.12 5.96
C PRO A 112 7.02 -10.30 5.62
N GLY A 113 7.41 -11.04 4.59
CA GLY A 113 8.79 -11.10 4.13
C GLY A 113 9.27 -9.75 3.61
N CYS A 114 10.57 -9.47 3.74
CA CYS A 114 11.16 -8.16 3.42
C CYS A 114 11.58 -8.01 1.95
N GLY A 115 11.34 -8.99 1.09
CA GLY A 115 11.87 -9.00 -0.28
C GLY A 115 11.54 -7.76 -1.10
N MET A 116 10.32 -7.22 -0.99
CA MET A 116 9.96 -5.99 -1.70
C MET A 116 10.71 -4.76 -1.15
N PHE A 117 10.92 -4.68 0.17
CA PHE A 117 11.71 -3.60 0.76
C PHE A 117 13.19 -3.69 0.38
N ASP A 118 13.74 -4.89 0.31
CA ASP A 118 15.11 -5.12 -0.16
C ASP A 118 15.30 -4.63 -1.60
N GLU A 119 14.31 -4.85 -2.47
CA GLU A 119 14.30 -4.31 -3.83
C GLU A 119 14.25 -2.77 -3.84
N ILE A 120 13.44 -2.18 -2.99
CA ILE A 120 13.36 -0.71 -2.85
C ILE A 120 14.73 -0.13 -2.48
N VAL A 121 15.41 -0.71 -1.51
CA VAL A 121 16.74 -0.26 -1.08
C VAL A 121 17.78 -0.42 -2.19
N GLN A 122 17.68 -1.46 -3.02
CA GLN A 122 18.53 -1.63 -4.20
C GLN A 122 18.26 -0.57 -5.27
N ASP A 123 16.98 -0.31 -5.55
CA ASP A 123 16.57 0.65 -6.57
C ASP A 123 16.82 2.10 -6.14
N TYR A 124 16.73 2.36 -4.83
CA TYR A 124 16.87 3.67 -4.22
C TYR A 124 17.84 3.61 -3.04
N PRO A 125 19.17 3.62 -3.30
CA PRO A 125 20.19 3.45 -2.24
C PRO A 125 20.21 4.52 -1.15
N ASP A 126 19.54 5.65 -1.37
CA ASP A 126 19.40 6.72 -0.39
C ASP A 126 18.28 6.48 0.65
N VAL A 127 17.48 5.44 0.47
CA VAL A 127 16.46 5.03 1.45
C VAL A 127 17.14 4.53 2.72
N ALA A 128 16.84 5.19 3.84
CA ALA A 128 17.39 4.85 5.16
C ALA A 128 16.33 4.14 6.01
N ILE A 129 16.68 3.00 6.61
CA ILE A 129 15.79 2.19 7.45
C ILE A 129 15.18 3.05 8.57
N GLU A 130 16.00 3.81 9.27
CA GLU A 130 15.59 4.63 10.42
C GLU A 130 14.72 5.85 10.05
N ARG A 131 14.59 6.15 8.78
CA ARG A 131 13.77 7.25 8.26
C ARG A 131 12.64 6.76 7.35
N THR A 132 12.32 5.48 7.44
CA THR A 132 11.26 4.84 6.64
C THR A 132 10.07 4.50 7.53
N LEU A 133 8.88 4.90 7.08
CA LEU A 133 7.61 4.58 7.71
C LEU A 133 6.78 3.66 6.83
N MET A 134 6.32 2.54 7.37
CA MET A 134 5.29 1.70 6.78
C MET A 134 3.92 2.10 7.31
N VAL A 135 2.98 2.32 6.42
CA VAL A 135 1.57 2.58 6.77
C VAL A 135 0.70 1.49 6.16
N GLY A 136 -0.12 0.88 7.00
CA GLY A 136 -1.01 -0.19 6.59
C GLY A 136 -2.16 -0.40 7.57
N ASP A 137 -3.08 -1.29 7.22
CA ASP A 137 -4.27 -1.57 8.03
C ASP A 137 -4.20 -2.91 8.78
N GLY A 138 -3.28 -3.78 8.40
CA GLY A 138 -3.26 -5.18 8.83
C GLY A 138 -2.06 -5.58 9.69
N ASN A 139 -2.23 -6.75 10.32
CA ASN A 139 -1.14 -7.38 11.11
C ASN A 139 0.05 -7.78 10.21
N VAL A 140 -0.23 -8.12 8.95
CA VAL A 140 0.81 -8.46 7.96
C VAL A 140 1.72 -7.27 7.69
N ASP A 141 1.16 -6.06 7.61
CA ASP A 141 1.93 -4.83 7.41
C ASP A 141 2.78 -4.49 8.63
N GLU A 142 2.22 -4.64 9.82
CA GLU A 142 2.95 -4.45 11.07
C GLU A 142 4.11 -5.44 11.19
N GLN A 143 3.86 -6.72 10.89
CA GLN A 143 4.91 -7.74 10.93
C GLN A 143 5.98 -7.51 9.85
N PHE A 144 5.56 -7.06 8.66
CA PHE A 144 6.49 -6.64 7.60
C PHE A 144 7.41 -5.51 8.07
N ALA A 145 6.84 -4.47 8.66
CA ALA A 145 7.63 -3.36 9.19
C ALA A 145 8.62 -3.82 10.26
N ARG A 146 8.17 -4.67 11.17
CA ARG A 146 9.01 -5.25 12.21
C ARG A 146 10.15 -6.08 11.63
N ASN A 147 9.86 -6.94 10.66
CA ASN A 147 10.87 -7.78 10.01
C ASN A 147 11.89 -6.95 9.24
N CYS A 148 11.47 -5.84 8.63
CA CYS A 148 12.34 -4.92 7.90
C CYS A 148 13.03 -3.88 8.80
N MET A 149 12.74 -3.88 10.11
CA MET A 149 13.28 -2.94 11.10
C MET A 149 12.94 -1.48 10.79
N ILE A 150 11.77 -1.24 10.22
CA ILE A 150 11.22 0.09 9.95
C ILE A 150 10.04 0.38 10.88
N ASP A 151 9.69 1.64 11.05
CA ASP A 151 8.57 2.03 11.87
C ASP A 151 7.22 1.74 11.18
N PHE A 152 6.18 1.55 11.99
CA PHE A 152 4.84 1.23 11.51
C PHE A 152 3.80 2.16 12.10
N CYS A 153 2.87 2.58 11.25
CA CYS A 153 1.67 3.29 11.65
C CYS A 153 0.43 2.58 11.09
N ARG A 154 -0.47 2.17 11.98
CA ARG A 154 -1.73 1.55 11.59
C ARG A 154 -2.78 2.63 11.35
N VAL A 155 -3.50 2.51 10.22
CA VAL A 155 -4.60 3.42 9.87
C VAL A 155 -5.93 2.69 9.89
N ASP A 156 -7.02 3.48 10.02
CA ASP A 156 -8.38 2.97 9.87
C ASP A 156 -8.56 2.43 8.45
N SER A 157 -9.22 1.29 8.35
CA SER A 157 -9.47 0.61 7.10
C SER A 157 -10.95 0.62 6.76
N LEU A 158 -11.27 0.76 5.48
CA LEU A 158 -12.63 0.53 4.98
C LEU A 158 -12.65 -0.79 4.23
N LYS A 159 -13.53 -1.69 4.67
CA LYS A 159 -13.69 -3.01 4.08
C LYS A 159 -15.11 -3.18 3.55
N LYS A 160 -15.23 -3.95 2.47
CA LYS A 160 -16.53 -4.27 1.86
C LYS A 160 -16.70 -5.77 1.79
N GLU A 161 -17.81 -6.25 2.33
CA GLU A 161 -18.17 -7.67 2.31
C GLU A 161 -19.65 -7.78 1.95
N ASN A 162 -19.96 -8.56 0.92
CA ASN A 162 -21.33 -8.74 0.43
C ASN A 162 -22.07 -7.41 0.19
N GLY A 163 -21.36 -6.40 -0.34
CA GLY A 163 -21.92 -5.08 -0.62
C GLY A 163 -22.01 -4.15 0.59
N VAL A 164 -21.65 -4.61 1.78
CA VAL A 164 -21.71 -3.82 3.04
C VAL A 164 -20.33 -3.26 3.37
N TYR A 165 -20.29 -1.96 3.66
CA TYR A 165 -19.05 -1.26 4.04
C TYR A 165 -18.91 -1.22 5.55
N ASN A 166 -17.74 -1.57 6.05
CA ASN A 166 -17.40 -1.54 7.47
C ASN A 166 -16.08 -0.83 7.70
N TRP A 167 -16.10 0.18 8.58
CA TRP A 167 -14.89 0.82 9.07
C TRP A 167 -14.27 -0.02 10.20
N ILE A 168 -13.00 -0.34 10.02
CA ILE A 168 -12.17 -1.00 11.04
C ILE A 168 -11.23 0.06 11.61
N LYS A 169 -11.41 0.41 12.85
CA LYS A 169 -10.58 1.40 13.54
C LYS A 169 -9.21 0.82 13.90
N ALA A 170 -8.18 1.64 13.73
CA ALA A 170 -6.82 1.29 14.12
C ALA A 170 -6.67 1.14 15.64
#